data_bc980198fae930d49d439a77fe6bdf18
#
_entry.id   bc980198fae930d49d439a77fe6bdf18
#
_cell.length_a   1.000
_cell.length_b   1.000
_cell.length_c   1.000
_cell.angle_alpha   90.00
_cell.angle_beta   90.00
_cell.angle_gamma   90.00
#
_symmetry.space_group_name_H-M   'P 1'
#
loop_
_entity.id
_entity.type
_entity.pdbx_description
1 polymer ?
#
loop_
_entity_poly.entity_id
_entity_poly.type
_entity_poly.pdbx_seq_one_letter_code
_entity_poly.pdbx_strand_id
1 'polypeptide(L)'
;MTNDQKVQWKNVKKLDTFNMDILKIATAGSVDDGKSTLIGRLLYETDSLKSDQLEHIKVKSESRGFDYLDLSLATDGLLTEREQGITIDVSHIFFSTPTRRFIIADSPGHVEYTRNMVTGASTAQASILLLDARKGMVEQTRRHLYINRLLGIQHLVFAINKMDLVDFDQNRYEEIKKQVESWLQNASMDVKTIDFVPISALLGDNVTSSSEQMSWYHSSTLLEILEKLPTISSLQEDNVLQVQHVLRPKTEQHHDYRGFAGKVNSGTFQVGDKILVYPSGRSSQIKSIEKYGVPVGKTQEGESTTILLEDEIDISRGNSIVSAENDLQVSKQLRAEVCWMQDTDLIPGTKYWLQLGIQKVQIKIKSISHRLELENLQPEPTSSLGLNDIGAIELITAQEIVHQPFHKNKGLGAFILIDFLTNNTAGVGFIR
;
A
#
# COMPACT_ATOMS: atom_id res chain seq x y z
N MET A 1 22.32 13.67 32.97
CA MET A 1 22.40 14.54 31.79
C MET A 1 21.99 15.94 32.15
N THR A 2 22.84 16.94 31.90
CA THR A 2 22.60 18.32 32.24
C THR A 2 21.59 18.95 31.31
N ASN A 3 20.89 20.02 31.78
CA ASN A 3 19.87 20.73 30.99
C ASN A 3 20.39 21.25 29.61
N ASP A 4 21.68 21.55 29.51
CA ASP A 4 22.31 21.99 28.26
C ASP A 4 22.41 20.90 27.21
N GLN A 5 22.58 19.64 27.59
CA GLN A 5 22.57 18.51 26.65
C GLN A 5 21.17 18.28 26.07
N LYS A 6 20.09 18.48 26.85
CA LYS A 6 18.71 18.36 26.35
C LYS A 6 18.32 19.46 25.38
N VAL A 7 18.88 20.67 25.54
CA VAL A 7 18.64 21.79 24.62
C VAL A 7 19.36 21.61 23.28
N GLN A 8 20.58 21.08 23.30
CA GLN A 8 21.33 20.74 22.09
C GLN A 8 20.62 19.64 21.26
N TRP A 9 20.05 18.62 21.93
CA TRP A 9 19.31 17.55 21.24
C TRP A 9 18.01 18.05 20.59
N LYS A 10 17.32 19.04 21.18
CA LYS A 10 16.12 19.64 20.58
C LYS A 10 16.42 20.46 19.31
N ASN A 11 17.60 21.05 19.23
CA ASN A 11 18.01 21.85 18.06
C ASN A 11 18.56 20.99 16.91
N VAL A 12 19.23 19.87 17.19
CA VAL A 12 19.67 18.90 16.18
C VAL A 12 18.49 18.19 15.53
N LYS A 13 17.43 17.85 16.30
CA LYS A 13 16.21 17.24 15.75
C LYS A 13 15.44 18.12 14.74
N LYS A 14 15.70 19.41 14.65
CA LYS A 14 14.95 20.33 13.78
C LYS A 14 15.58 20.54 12.39
N LEU A 15 16.85 20.24 12.20
CA LEU A 15 17.57 20.52 10.96
C LEU A 15 17.75 19.30 10.03
N ASP A 16 17.81 18.08 10.57
CA ASP A 16 18.02 16.87 9.75
C ASP A 16 16.72 16.14 9.34
N THR A 17 15.57 16.57 9.85
CA THR A 17 14.29 15.90 9.56
C THR A 17 13.78 16.08 8.14
N PHE A 18 14.34 16.97 7.33
CA PHE A 18 13.90 17.20 5.95
C PHE A 18 14.39 16.18 4.94
N ASN A 19 15.45 15.41 5.25
CA ASN A 19 16.07 14.45 4.33
C ASN A 19 15.94 12.97 4.74
N MET A 20 15.20 12.66 5.81
CA MET A 20 14.96 11.26 6.19
C MET A 20 14.02 10.60 5.20
N ASP A 21 14.39 9.43 4.72
CA ASP A 21 13.49 8.63 3.88
C ASP A 21 12.28 8.14 4.68
N ILE A 22 11.20 7.85 3.97
CA ILE A 22 9.94 7.41 4.55
C ILE A 22 9.66 5.99 4.09
N LEU A 23 9.55 5.05 5.03
CA LEU A 23 9.08 3.71 4.74
C LEU A 23 7.58 3.62 5.02
N LYS A 24 6.82 3.21 4.00
CA LYS A 24 5.38 2.93 4.12
C LYS A 24 5.18 1.44 4.34
N ILE A 25 4.50 1.10 5.42
CA ILE A 25 4.32 -0.27 5.89
C ILE A 25 2.82 -0.55 5.99
N ALA A 26 2.38 -1.70 5.50
CA ALA A 26 1.05 -2.23 5.80
C ALA A 26 1.15 -3.23 6.95
N THR A 27 0.18 -3.23 7.87
CA THR A 27 0.02 -4.32 8.83
C THR A 27 -1.08 -5.25 8.38
N ALA A 28 -0.85 -6.54 8.51
CA ALA A 28 -1.81 -7.59 8.19
C ALA A 28 -1.76 -8.69 9.27
N GLY A 29 -2.87 -9.38 9.48
CA GLY A 29 -3.02 -10.44 10.47
C GLY A 29 -4.49 -10.63 10.81
N SER A 30 -4.85 -11.78 11.31
CA SER A 30 -6.23 -12.06 11.74
C SER A 30 -6.67 -11.21 12.92
N VAL A 31 -7.94 -11.27 13.23
CA VAL A 31 -8.47 -10.72 14.48
C VAL A 31 -7.74 -11.38 15.66
N ASP A 32 -7.40 -10.59 16.65
CA ASP A 32 -6.67 -11.00 17.85
C ASP A 32 -5.22 -11.44 17.67
N ASP A 33 -4.61 -11.31 16.50
CA ASP A 33 -3.17 -11.59 16.32
C ASP A 33 -2.28 -10.53 17.00
N GLY A 34 -2.85 -9.40 17.46
CA GLY A 34 -2.16 -8.37 18.24
C GLY A 34 -1.62 -7.20 17.42
N LYS A 35 -2.23 -6.87 16.27
CA LYS A 35 -1.82 -5.73 15.43
C LYS A 35 -1.79 -4.41 16.19
N SER A 36 -2.91 -4.03 16.80
CA SER A 36 -3.02 -2.78 17.57
C SER A 36 -2.04 -2.74 18.75
N THR A 37 -1.83 -3.87 19.42
CA THR A 37 -0.85 -3.99 20.50
C THR A 37 0.57 -3.77 20.00
N LEU A 38 0.94 -4.36 18.85
CA LEU A 38 2.26 -4.18 18.25
C LEU A 38 2.51 -2.73 17.84
N ILE A 39 1.54 -2.11 17.17
CA ILE A 39 1.65 -0.71 16.76
C ILE A 39 1.78 0.20 17.98
N GLY A 40 0.95 -0.01 19.00
CA GLY A 40 1.03 0.73 20.25
C GLY A 40 2.38 0.54 20.95
N ARG A 41 2.95 -0.67 20.92
CA ARG A 41 4.28 -0.98 21.45
C ARG A 41 5.38 -0.22 20.70
N LEU A 42 5.35 -0.22 19.38
CA LEU A 42 6.28 0.56 18.56
C LEU A 42 6.20 2.06 18.88
N LEU A 43 4.99 2.62 18.98
CA LEU A 43 4.79 4.03 19.35
C LEU A 43 5.32 4.34 20.75
N TYR A 44 5.10 3.44 21.70
CA TYR A 44 5.55 3.61 23.09
C TYR A 44 7.07 3.59 23.20
N GLU A 45 7.71 2.58 22.62
CA GLU A 45 9.16 2.37 22.72
C GLU A 45 9.99 3.34 21.85
N THR A 46 9.37 3.97 20.85
CA THR A 46 10.00 5.03 20.04
C THR A 46 9.68 6.45 20.55
N ASP A 47 9.12 6.60 21.74
CA ASP A 47 8.71 7.89 22.33
C ASP A 47 7.81 8.71 21.41
N SER A 48 6.98 8.04 20.59
CA SER A 48 6.09 8.68 19.63
C SER A 48 4.69 8.97 20.18
N LEU A 49 4.35 8.44 21.36
CA LEU A 49 3.13 8.76 22.09
C LEU A 49 3.28 10.10 22.81
N LYS A 50 2.25 10.95 22.73
CA LYS A 50 2.20 12.19 23.52
C LYS A 50 1.90 11.87 24.98
N SER A 51 2.33 12.73 25.89
CA SER A 51 2.16 12.54 27.34
C SER A 51 0.70 12.41 27.77
N ASP A 52 -0.20 13.18 27.15
CA ASP A 52 -1.65 13.12 27.38
C ASP A 52 -2.26 11.80 26.93
N GLN A 53 -1.81 11.27 25.77
CA GLN A 53 -2.21 9.96 25.30
C GLN A 53 -1.76 8.84 26.22
N LEU A 54 -0.49 8.89 26.67
CA LEU A 54 0.05 7.91 27.58
C LEU A 54 -0.68 7.88 28.93
N GLU A 55 -1.00 9.06 29.49
CA GLU A 55 -1.78 9.18 30.72
C GLU A 55 -3.19 8.60 30.55
N HIS A 56 -3.84 8.89 29.42
CA HIS A 56 -5.15 8.31 29.11
C HIS A 56 -5.11 6.77 29.00
N ILE A 57 -4.07 6.22 28.36
CA ILE A 57 -3.88 4.75 28.26
C ILE A 57 -3.72 4.16 29.66
N LYS A 58 -2.91 4.77 30.54
CA LYS A 58 -2.72 4.32 31.93
C LYS A 58 -4.03 4.25 32.70
N VAL A 59 -4.75 5.36 32.75
CA VAL A 59 -6.03 5.45 33.47
C VAL A 59 -7.04 4.43 32.96
N LYS A 60 -7.10 4.22 31.65
CA LYS A 60 -8.00 3.21 31.05
C LYS A 60 -7.57 1.77 31.35
N SER A 61 -6.27 1.48 31.29
CA SER A 61 -5.77 0.13 31.63
C SER A 61 -6.11 -0.22 33.09
N GLU A 62 -5.84 0.70 34.00
CA GLU A 62 -6.20 0.56 35.43
C GLU A 62 -7.72 0.39 35.62
N SER A 63 -8.55 1.19 34.93
CA SER A 63 -10.01 1.11 35.04
C SER A 63 -10.58 -0.22 34.52
N ARG A 64 -9.88 -0.89 33.61
CA ARG A 64 -10.23 -2.24 33.10
C ARG A 64 -9.69 -3.36 33.99
N GLY A 65 -8.95 -3.04 35.06
CA GLY A 65 -8.38 -4.01 36.00
C GLY A 65 -7.12 -4.70 35.47
N PHE A 66 -6.46 -4.12 34.45
CA PHE A 66 -5.18 -4.64 33.97
C PHE A 66 -4.05 -4.14 34.86
N ASP A 67 -3.10 -5.01 35.14
CA ASP A 67 -1.82 -4.71 35.84
C ASP A 67 -0.69 -4.29 34.88
N TYR A 68 -1.01 -4.17 33.57
CA TYR A 68 -0.13 -3.73 32.50
C TYR A 68 -0.77 -2.61 31.66
N LEU A 69 0.05 -1.92 30.85
CA LEU A 69 -0.42 -0.91 29.90
C LEU A 69 -1.03 -1.59 28.67
N ASP A 70 -2.34 -1.38 28.45
CA ASP A 70 -3.02 -1.83 27.25
C ASP A 70 -2.70 -0.88 26.08
N LEU A 71 -1.57 -1.12 25.43
CA LEU A 71 -1.08 -0.30 24.33
C LEU A 71 -1.94 -0.39 23.05
N SER A 72 -2.87 -1.34 22.98
CA SER A 72 -3.84 -1.39 21.86
C SER A 72 -4.71 -0.12 21.79
N LEU A 73 -4.94 0.51 22.93
CA LEU A 73 -5.68 1.77 23.02
C LEU A 73 -5.02 2.96 22.32
N ALA A 74 -3.74 2.84 21.94
CA ALA A 74 -3.02 3.89 21.23
C ALA A 74 -3.50 4.07 19.78
N THR A 75 -4.08 3.03 19.20
CA THR A 75 -4.52 2.99 17.78
C THR A 75 -6.01 3.17 17.59
N ASP A 76 -6.82 2.98 18.63
CA ASP A 76 -8.28 3.04 18.55
C ASP A 76 -8.78 4.47 18.29
N GLY A 77 -9.01 4.77 17.01
CA GLY A 77 -9.48 6.10 16.56
C GLY A 77 -10.98 6.30 16.72
N LEU A 78 -11.79 5.33 16.31
CA LEU A 78 -13.25 5.40 16.29
C LEU A 78 -13.88 4.88 17.58
N LEU A 79 -15.02 5.45 17.98
CA LEU A 79 -15.76 4.98 19.15
C LEU A 79 -16.18 3.51 19.00
N THR A 80 -16.63 3.15 17.81
CA THR A 80 -17.05 1.78 17.47
C THR A 80 -15.89 0.78 17.50
N GLU A 81 -14.69 1.18 17.11
CA GLU A 81 -13.47 0.36 17.23
C GLU A 81 -13.14 0.07 18.69
N ARG A 82 -13.30 1.10 19.54
CA ARG A 82 -13.07 0.98 20.99
C ARG A 82 -14.09 0.07 21.69
N GLU A 83 -15.34 0.08 21.23
CA GLU A 83 -16.41 -0.75 21.80
C GLU A 83 -16.30 -2.21 21.36
N GLN A 84 -15.91 -2.45 20.11
CA GLN A 84 -15.82 -3.78 19.53
C GLN A 84 -14.42 -4.41 19.64
N GLY A 85 -13.39 -3.60 19.93
CA GLY A 85 -11.99 -4.06 20.02
C GLY A 85 -11.41 -4.53 18.69
N ILE A 86 -11.94 -4.03 17.56
CA ILE A 86 -11.48 -4.36 16.22
C ILE A 86 -11.22 -3.10 15.40
N THR A 87 -10.23 -3.12 14.53
CA THR A 87 -9.99 -2.08 13.53
C THR A 87 -11.04 -2.22 12.42
N ILE A 88 -11.75 -1.14 12.10
CA ILE A 88 -12.81 -1.11 11.08
C ILE A 88 -12.32 -0.42 9.81
N ASP A 89 -11.67 0.73 9.94
CA ASP A 89 -11.17 1.52 8.81
C ASP A 89 -9.64 1.59 8.81
N VAL A 90 -9.06 1.98 7.67
CA VAL A 90 -7.62 2.15 7.56
C VAL A 90 -7.19 3.43 8.24
N SER A 91 -6.33 3.30 9.22
CA SER A 91 -5.67 4.45 9.84
C SER A 91 -4.21 4.53 9.44
N HIS A 92 -3.72 5.78 9.27
CA HIS A 92 -2.30 6.02 8.98
C HIS A 92 -1.62 6.54 10.25
N ILE A 93 -0.71 5.76 10.76
CA ILE A 93 0.01 6.01 12.00
C ILE A 93 1.44 6.41 11.66
N PHE A 94 1.90 7.52 12.24
CA PHE A 94 3.20 8.10 11.96
C PHE A 94 4.10 7.96 13.17
N PHE A 95 5.30 7.45 12.96
CA PHE A 95 6.34 7.48 13.97
C PHE A 95 7.72 7.65 13.32
N SER A 96 8.73 7.92 14.12
CA SER A 96 10.09 8.12 13.63
C SER A 96 11.12 7.62 14.62
N THR A 97 12.22 7.10 14.09
CA THR A 97 13.45 6.85 14.82
C THR A 97 14.50 7.93 14.46
N PRO A 98 15.65 7.94 15.07
CA PRO A 98 16.73 8.85 14.66
C PRO A 98 17.18 8.64 13.21
N THR A 99 16.96 7.46 12.62
CA THR A 99 17.46 7.07 11.30
C THR A 99 16.39 7.17 10.22
N ARG A 100 15.07 6.99 10.53
CA ARG A 100 14.03 6.84 9.54
C ARG A 100 12.65 7.29 10.03
N ARG A 101 11.79 7.68 9.07
CA ARG A 101 10.37 7.92 9.30
C ARG A 101 9.55 6.75 8.80
N PHE A 102 8.44 6.46 9.50
CA PHE A 102 7.54 5.37 9.17
C PHE A 102 6.11 5.85 9.06
N ILE A 103 5.39 5.30 8.09
CA ILE A 103 3.94 5.43 7.97
C ILE A 103 3.38 4.02 7.98
N ILE A 104 2.68 3.65 9.05
CA ILE A 104 1.98 2.39 9.14
C ILE A 104 0.53 2.60 8.69
N ALA A 105 0.11 1.86 7.66
CA ALA A 105 -1.29 1.67 7.33
C ALA A 105 -1.82 0.51 8.17
N ASP A 106 -2.53 0.83 9.25
CA ASP A 106 -3.20 -0.18 10.06
C ASP A 106 -4.48 -0.62 9.37
N SER A 107 -4.56 -1.90 9.07
CA SER A 107 -5.63 -2.50 8.28
C SER A 107 -6.45 -3.47 9.13
N PRO A 108 -7.79 -3.49 8.93
CA PRO A 108 -8.65 -4.45 9.63
C PRO A 108 -8.22 -5.90 9.40
N GLY A 109 -8.31 -6.72 10.45
CA GLY A 109 -8.03 -8.15 10.36
C GLY A 109 -9.23 -9.02 9.98
N HIS A 110 -10.45 -8.47 9.99
CA HIS A 110 -11.68 -9.21 9.73
C HIS A 110 -11.91 -9.39 8.22
N VAL A 111 -12.44 -10.55 7.84
CA VAL A 111 -12.70 -10.91 6.42
C VAL A 111 -13.61 -9.89 5.73
N GLU A 112 -14.61 -9.36 6.42
CA GLU A 112 -15.55 -8.36 5.89
C GLU A 112 -14.88 -7.05 5.48
N TYR A 113 -13.72 -6.73 6.07
CA TYR A 113 -12.99 -5.49 5.81
C TYR A 113 -11.77 -5.67 4.89
N THR A 114 -11.71 -6.78 4.13
CA THR A 114 -10.64 -7.05 3.15
C THR A 114 -10.43 -5.86 2.17
N ARG A 115 -11.52 -5.18 1.78
CA ARG A 115 -11.50 -3.95 0.97
C ARG A 115 -10.62 -2.86 1.58
N ASN A 116 -10.73 -2.65 2.89
CA ASN A 116 -9.97 -1.62 3.59
C ASN A 116 -8.49 -2.01 3.66
N MET A 117 -8.18 -3.30 3.84
CA MET A 117 -6.80 -3.79 3.77
C MET A 117 -6.17 -3.52 2.40
N VAL A 118 -6.86 -3.81 1.30
CA VAL A 118 -6.34 -3.53 -0.05
C VAL A 118 -6.03 -2.04 -0.23
N THR A 119 -6.92 -1.17 0.27
CA THR A 119 -6.73 0.28 0.21
C THR A 119 -5.50 0.72 1.02
N GLY A 120 -5.37 0.26 2.26
CA GLY A 120 -4.25 0.60 3.14
C GLY A 120 -2.91 0.11 2.62
N ALA A 121 -2.88 -1.12 2.12
CA ALA A 121 -1.65 -1.74 1.62
C ALA A 121 -1.23 -1.27 0.22
N SER A 122 -2.10 -0.59 -0.55
CA SER A 122 -1.84 -0.22 -1.95
C SER A 122 -0.61 0.67 -2.15
N THR A 123 -0.26 1.48 -1.15
CA THR A 123 0.92 2.37 -1.19
C THR A 123 2.10 1.85 -0.39
N ALA A 124 1.97 0.69 0.26
CA ALA A 124 3.00 0.13 1.11
C ALA A 124 4.17 -0.44 0.30
N GLN A 125 5.37 -0.32 0.84
CA GLN A 125 6.61 -0.87 0.31
C GLN A 125 6.99 -2.16 1.03
N ALA A 126 6.56 -2.28 2.29
CA ALA A 126 6.76 -3.45 3.14
C ALA A 126 5.44 -3.83 3.83
N SER A 127 5.33 -5.07 4.25
CA SER A 127 4.20 -5.55 5.05
C SER A 127 4.69 -6.30 6.28
N ILE A 128 4.12 -5.97 7.45
CA ILE A 128 4.26 -6.75 8.68
C ILE A 128 3.06 -7.67 8.76
N LEU A 129 3.32 -8.97 8.71
CA LEU A 129 2.29 -10.00 8.86
C LEU A 129 2.39 -10.62 10.25
N LEU A 130 1.37 -10.38 11.07
CA LEU A 130 1.30 -10.96 12.40
C LEU A 130 0.67 -12.35 12.35
N LEU A 131 1.28 -13.29 13.07
CA LEU A 131 0.77 -14.63 13.29
C LEU A 131 0.74 -14.90 14.80
N ASP A 132 -0.39 -15.36 15.31
CA ASP A 132 -0.48 -15.83 16.70
C ASP A 132 0.26 -17.17 16.83
N ALA A 133 1.29 -17.23 17.68
CA ALA A 133 2.11 -18.42 17.88
C ALA A 133 1.31 -19.67 18.26
N ARG A 134 0.16 -19.50 18.91
CA ARG A 134 -0.74 -20.63 19.26
C ARG A 134 -1.44 -21.21 18.05
N LYS A 135 -1.81 -20.35 17.08
CA LYS A 135 -2.63 -20.75 15.92
C LYS A 135 -1.80 -21.14 14.69
N GLY A 136 -0.66 -20.43 14.49
CA GLY A 136 0.14 -20.54 13.27
C GLY A 136 -0.54 -19.92 12.05
N MET A 137 -0.32 -20.49 10.85
CA MET A 137 -0.84 -19.97 9.61
C MET A 137 -2.31 -20.36 9.38
N VAL A 138 -3.22 -19.39 9.44
CA VAL A 138 -4.66 -19.58 9.22
C VAL A 138 -5.07 -19.11 7.82
N GLU A 139 -6.31 -19.41 7.38
CA GLU A 139 -6.85 -19.01 6.07
C GLU A 139 -6.73 -17.51 5.82
N GLN A 140 -7.06 -16.68 6.82
CA GLN A 140 -6.96 -15.24 6.70
C GLN A 140 -5.53 -14.77 6.47
N THR A 141 -4.53 -15.42 7.07
CA THR A 141 -3.11 -15.13 6.82
C THR A 141 -2.76 -15.40 5.35
N ARG A 142 -3.24 -16.51 4.77
CA ARG A 142 -3.02 -16.84 3.35
C ARG A 142 -3.66 -15.80 2.43
N ARG A 143 -4.87 -15.34 2.76
CA ARG A 143 -5.57 -14.27 2.02
C ARG A 143 -4.77 -12.96 2.05
N HIS A 144 -4.30 -12.56 3.21
CA HIS A 144 -3.46 -11.37 3.37
C HIS A 144 -2.15 -11.47 2.59
N LEU A 145 -1.50 -12.62 2.63
CA LEU A 145 -0.29 -12.89 1.83
C LEU A 145 -0.56 -12.76 0.33
N TYR A 146 -1.67 -13.34 -0.14
CA TYR A 146 -2.02 -13.26 -1.55
C TYR A 146 -2.35 -11.84 -1.99
N ILE A 147 -3.03 -11.05 -1.15
CA ILE A 147 -3.27 -9.63 -1.41
C ILE A 147 -1.95 -8.86 -1.45
N ASN A 148 -1.00 -9.12 -0.56
CA ASN A 148 0.33 -8.51 -0.61
C ASN A 148 1.05 -8.85 -1.93
N ARG A 149 0.92 -10.09 -2.42
CA ARG A 149 1.41 -10.49 -3.74
C ARG A 149 0.74 -9.67 -4.86
N LEU A 150 -0.59 -9.57 -4.86
CA LEU A 150 -1.33 -8.79 -5.85
C LEU A 150 -0.90 -7.32 -5.85
N LEU A 151 -0.65 -6.75 -4.69
CA LEU A 151 -0.19 -5.37 -4.52
C LEU A 151 1.31 -5.18 -4.83
N GLY A 152 2.02 -6.26 -5.14
CA GLY A 152 3.45 -6.21 -5.47
C GLY A 152 4.29 -5.69 -4.32
N ILE A 153 3.97 -6.07 -3.07
CA ILE A 153 4.77 -5.75 -1.90
C ILE A 153 5.98 -6.67 -1.89
N GLN A 154 7.16 -6.08 -1.88
CA GLN A 154 8.42 -6.80 -2.09
C GLN A 154 9.16 -7.14 -0.81
N HIS A 155 8.76 -6.57 0.34
CA HIS A 155 9.38 -6.80 1.63
C HIS A 155 8.33 -7.32 2.61
N LEU A 156 8.49 -8.57 3.06
CA LEU A 156 7.59 -9.22 4.00
C LEU A 156 8.30 -9.48 5.32
N VAL A 157 7.72 -9.02 6.42
CA VAL A 157 8.21 -9.28 7.78
C VAL A 157 7.14 -10.06 8.53
N PHE A 158 7.42 -11.31 8.86
CA PHE A 158 6.54 -12.18 9.64
C PHE A 158 6.85 -12.02 11.11
N ALA A 159 5.95 -11.35 11.83
CA ALA A 159 6.01 -11.21 13.27
C ALA A 159 5.21 -12.35 13.93
N ILE A 160 5.90 -13.39 14.39
CA ILE A 160 5.29 -14.50 15.11
C ILE A 160 5.09 -14.03 16.55
N ASN A 161 3.87 -13.57 16.81
CA ASN A 161 3.49 -12.86 18.02
C ASN A 161 2.92 -13.79 19.08
N LYS A 162 2.87 -13.29 20.32
CA LYS A 162 2.40 -14.00 21.51
C LYS A 162 3.27 -15.21 21.88
N MET A 163 4.58 -15.06 21.68
CA MET A 163 5.54 -16.08 22.09
C MET A 163 5.49 -16.34 23.60
N ASP A 164 5.09 -15.36 24.38
CA ASP A 164 4.81 -15.47 25.82
C ASP A 164 3.72 -16.49 26.16
N LEU A 165 2.78 -16.74 25.26
CA LEU A 165 1.69 -17.71 25.45
C LEU A 165 2.03 -19.14 24.99
N VAL A 166 3.26 -19.34 24.50
CA VAL A 166 3.80 -20.64 24.11
C VAL A 166 5.18 -20.86 24.73
N ASP A 167 5.41 -20.26 25.92
CA ASP A 167 6.64 -20.41 26.73
C ASP A 167 7.92 -20.08 25.94
N PHE A 168 7.84 -19.13 24.96
CA PHE A 168 8.94 -18.71 24.10
C PHE A 168 9.64 -19.88 23.35
N ASP A 169 8.86 -20.93 23.02
CA ASP A 169 9.39 -22.19 22.46
C ASP A 169 9.93 -22.00 21.04
N GLN A 170 11.21 -22.32 20.85
CA GLN A 170 11.91 -22.30 19.58
C GLN A 170 11.29 -23.27 18.56
N ASN A 171 10.87 -24.47 18.99
CA ASN A 171 10.31 -25.46 18.06
C ASN A 171 9.01 -24.97 17.45
N ARG A 172 8.18 -24.30 18.24
CA ARG A 172 6.92 -23.72 17.76
C ARG A 172 7.17 -22.61 16.75
N TYR A 173 8.15 -21.76 16.99
CA TYR A 173 8.59 -20.75 16.04
C TYR A 173 9.04 -21.35 14.71
N GLU A 174 9.93 -22.36 14.75
CA GLU A 174 10.44 -23.01 13.54
C GLU A 174 9.35 -23.78 12.77
N GLU A 175 8.37 -24.35 13.46
CA GLU A 175 7.21 -25.00 12.83
C GLU A 175 6.41 -23.99 12.01
N ILE A 176 6.04 -22.84 12.59
CA ILE A 176 5.26 -21.80 11.92
C ILE A 176 6.05 -21.20 10.76
N LYS A 177 7.34 -20.95 10.94
CA LYS A 177 8.23 -20.47 9.88
C LYS A 177 8.21 -21.42 8.67
N LYS A 178 8.36 -22.73 8.90
CA LYS A 178 8.29 -23.73 7.83
C LYS A 178 6.95 -23.77 7.11
N GLN A 179 5.82 -23.61 7.83
CA GLN A 179 4.50 -23.53 7.22
C GLN A 179 4.39 -22.35 6.26
N VAL A 180 4.86 -21.17 6.68
CA VAL A 180 4.86 -19.97 5.85
C VAL A 180 5.79 -20.11 4.64
N GLU A 181 7.02 -20.58 4.84
CA GLU A 181 7.99 -20.78 3.76
C GLU A 181 7.48 -21.77 2.69
N SER A 182 6.87 -22.87 3.11
CA SER A 182 6.26 -23.84 2.19
C SER A 182 5.13 -23.20 1.36
N TRP A 183 4.28 -22.40 1.98
CA TRP A 183 3.20 -21.71 1.25
C TRP A 183 3.75 -20.68 0.26
N LEU A 184 4.76 -19.89 0.67
CA LEU A 184 5.39 -18.88 -0.19
C LEU A 184 6.05 -19.49 -1.42
N GLN A 185 6.69 -20.65 -1.28
CA GLN A 185 7.26 -21.39 -2.40
C GLN A 185 6.18 -21.81 -3.41
N ASN A 186 5.06 -22.34 -2.93
CA ASN A 186 3.93 -22.73 -3.78
C ASN A 186 3.27 -21.51 -4.46
N ALA A 187 3.24 -20.36 -3.78
CA ALA A 187 2.67 -19.13 -4.30
C ALA A 187 3.52 -18.47 -5.40
N SER A 188 4.77 -18.89 -5.60
CA SER A 188 5.71 -18.27 -6.56
C SER A 188 5.71 -16.74 -6.40
N MET A 189 5.85 -16.26 -5.15
CA MET A 189 5.86 -14.82 -4.86
C MET A 189 7.20 -14.20 -5.27
N ASP A 190 7.12 -13.10 -6.02
CA ASP A 190 8.28 -12.25 -6.31
C ASP A 190 8.52 -11.28 -5.14
N VAL A 191 9.25 -11.74 -4.13
CA VAL A 191 9.60 -10.98 -2.92
C VAL A 191 11.12 -10.82 -2.84
N LYS A 192 11.56 -9.60 -2.52
CA LYS A 192 13.00 -9.30 -2.37
C LYS A 192 13.55 -9.75 -1.02
N THR A 193 12.79 -9.53 0.05
CA THR A 193 13.18 -9.95 1.40
C THR A 193 12.03 -10.59 2.15
N ILE A 194 12.36 -11.62 2.90
CA ILE A 194 11.47 -12.31 3.82
C ILE A 194 12.20 -12.44 5.15
N ASP A 195 11.67 -11.78 6.17
CA ASP A 195 12.21 -11.80 7.52
C ASP A 195 11.20 -12.42 8.48
N PHE A 196 11.69 -13.20 9.45
CA PHE A 196 10.89 -13.81 10.51
C PHE A 196 11.41 -13.36 11.84
N VAL A 197 10.53 -12.85 12.70
CA VAL A 197 10.88 -12.40 14.03
C VAL A 197 9.88 -12.94 15.07
N PRO A 198 10.34 -13.70 16.07
CA PRO A 198 9.49 -14.12 17.17
C PRO A 198 9.36 -12.95 18.16
N ILE A 199 8.14 -12.54 18.48
CA ILE A 199 7.89 -11.39 19.34
C ILE A 199 6.86 -11.68 20.44
N SER A 200 6.91 -10.89 21.49
CA SER A 200 5.77 -10.60 22.34
C SER A 200 5.45 -9.11 22.28
N ALA A 201 4.42 -8.74 21.52
CA ALA A 201 3.99 -7.35 21.42
C ALA A 201 3.50 -6.80 22.77
N LEU A 202 3.00 -7.67 23.65
CA LEU A 202 2.54 -7.30 24.99
C LEU A 202 3.72 -6.95 25.90
N LEU A 203 4.77 -7.77 25.90
CA LEU A 203 5.93 -7.61 26.79
C LEU A 203 7.04 -6.74 26.17
N GLY A 204 7.08 -6.62 24.82
CA GLY A 204 8.10 -5.87 24.07
C GLY A 204 9.26 -6.74 23.55
N ASP A 205 9.23 -8.06 23.81
CA ASP A 205 10.30 -8.96 23.39
C ASP A 205 10.51 -8.94 21.88
N ASN A 206 11.74 -8.71 21.44
CA ASN A 206 12.21 -8.60 20.05
C ASN A 206 11.46 -7.56 19.19
N VAL A 207 10.78 -6.61 19.82
CA VAL A 207 10.13 -5.50 19.08
C VAL A 207 11.17 -4.42 18.76
N THR A 208 11.73 -3.76 19.77
CA THR A 208 12.80 -2.75 19.61
C THR A 208 14.11 -3.19 20.25
N SER A 209 14.07 -4.09 21.21
CA SER A 209 15.20 -4.66 21.91
C SER A 209 15.15 -6.17 21.92
N SER A 210 16.32 -6.82 21.97
CA SER A 210 16.42 -8.28 22.00
C SER A 210 15.83 -8.85 23.29
N SER A 211 15.13 -9.99 23.17
CA SER A 211 14.52 -10.69 24.29
C SER A 211 15.54 -11.53 25.05
N GLU A 212 15.52 -11.45 26.37
CA GLU A 212 16.28 -12.36 27.24
C GLU A 212 15.65 -13.76 27.30
N GLN A 213 14.31 -13.84 27.09
CA GLN A 213 13.55 -15.10 27.11
C GLN A 213 13.78 -15.95 25.86
N MET A 214 14.11 -15.30 24.74
CA MET A 214 14.37 -15.94 23.45
C MET A 214 15.85 -15.90 23.11
N SER A 215 16.72 -16.34 24.03
CA SER A 215 18.18 -16.36 23.86
C SER A 215 18.65 -17.20 22.65
N TRP A 216 17.81 -18.05 22.11
CA TRP A 216 18.04 -18.83 20.89
C TRP A 216 17.87 -18.00 19.60
N TYR A 217 17.23 -16.83 19.66
CA TYR A 217 17.03 -15.95 18.51
C TYR A 217 18.16 -14.91 18.48
N HIS A 218 19.04 -15.03 17.48
CA HIS A 218 20.24 -14.18 17.35
C HIS A 218 20.16 -13.17 16.20
N SER A 219 18.98 -13.03 15.54
CA SER A 219 18.79 -12.11 14.44
C SER A 219 18.31 -10.72 14.92
N SER A 220 18.08 -9.81 13.99
CA SER A 220 17.62 -8.46 14.25
C SER A 220 16.22 -8.40 14.87
N THR A 221 15.98 -7.41 15.72
CA THR A 221 14.64 -7.07 16.22
C THR A 221 13.74 -6.57 15.10
N LEU A 222 12.43 -6.49 15.35
CA LEU A 222 11.47 -5.99 14.37
C LEU A 222 11.84 -4.58 13.90
N LEU A 223 12.14 -3.67 14.83
CA LEU A 223 12.48 -2.29 14.47
C LEU A 223 13.77 -2.21 13.65
N GLU A 224 14.80 -2.97 14.02
CA GLU A 224 16.06 -3.03 13.27
C GLU A 224 15.87 -3.56 11.84
N ILE A 225 14.99 -4.55 11.65
CA ILE A 225 14.62 -5.03 10.31
C ILE A 225 14.00 -3.88 9.51
N LEU A 226 13.01 -3.19 10.07
CA LEU A 226 12.30 -2.09 9.39
C LEU A 226 13.25 -0.91 9.05
N GLU A 227 14.22 -0.61 9.91
CA GLU A 227 15.22 0.43 9.63
C GLU A 227 16.16 0.07 8.48
N LYS A 228 16.47 -1.21 8.29
CA LYS A 228 17.37 -1.70 7.24
C LYS A 228 16.68 -1.93 5.89
N LEU A 229 15.35 -2.03 5.84
CA LEU A 229 14.64 -2.25 4.57
C LEU A 229 14.92 -1.13 3.57
N PRO A 230 15.28 -1.45 2.32
CA PRO A 230 15.48 -0.42 1.30
C PRO A 230 14.16 0.25 0.93
N THR A 231 14.15 1.57 0.79
CA THR A 231 13.05 2.27 0.13
C THR A 231 13.19 2.07 -1.38
N ILE A 232 12.16 1.48 -1.97
CA ILE A 232 12.17 1.19 -3.40
C ILE A 232 11.82 2.49 -4.13
N SER A 233 12.78 3.09 -4.83
CA SER A 233 12.49 3.93 -5.97
C SER A 233 12.24 2.99 -7.15
N SER A 234 11.02 2.95 -7.67
CA SER A 234 10.73 2.21 -8.89
C SER A 234 11.45 2.89 -10.04
N LEU A 235 12.56 2.34 -10.47
CA LEU A 235 13.14 2.68 -11.76
C LEU A 235 12.23 2.08 -12.84
N GLN A 236 11.13 2.74 -13.13
CA GLN A 236 10.28 2.41 -14.27
C GLN A 236 10.86 3.11 -15.48
N GLU A 237 11.05 2.36 -16.56
CA GLU A 237 11.71 2.87 -17.78
C GLU A 237 10.82 3.87 -18.53
N ASP A 238 9.49 3.75 -18.45
CA ASP A 238 8.56 4.61 -19.15
C ASP A 238 8.23 5.88 -18.37
N ASN A 239 8.38 7.04 -19.03
CA ASN A 239 7.96 8.31 -18.47
C ASN A 239 6.45 8.50 -18.72
N VAL A 240 5.68 8.63 -17.66
CA VAL A 240 4.22 8.76 -17.73
C VAL A 240 3.71 9.88 -16.84
N LEU A 241 2.94 10.79 -17.42
CA LEU A 241 2.14 11.79 -16.72
C LEU A 241 0.69 11.68 -17.15
N GLN A 242 -0.20 11.37 -16.21
CA GLN A 242 -1.64 11.42 -16.45
C GLN A 242 -2.17 12.83 -16.21
N VAL A 243 -2.83 13.40 -17.22
CA VAL A 243 -3.37 14.76 -17.19
C VAL A 243 -4.58 14.82 -16.26
N GLN A 244 -4.44 15.52 -15.15
CA GLN A 244 -5.49 15.73 -14.14
C GLN A 244 -6.32 16.97 -14.44
N HIS A 245 -5.65 18.01 -14.94
CA HIS A 245 -6.30 19.29 -15.21
C HIS A 245 -5.64 19.99 -16.40
N VAL A 246 -6.47 20.67 -17.23
CA VAL A 246 -5.98 21.50 -18.30
C VAL A 246 -6.11 22.97 -17.89
N LEU A 247 -4.98 23.64 -17.76
CA LEU A 247 -4.90 25.04 -17.34
C LEU A 247 -5.01 25.95 -18.59
N ARG A 248 -6.01 26.78 -18.62
CA ARG A 248 -6.22 27.83 -19.61
C ARG A 248 -6.68 29.11 -18.91
N PRO A 249 -5.75 29.87 -18.32
CA PRO A 249 -6.12 31.16 -17.72
C PRO A 249 -6.56 32.12 -18.82
N LYS A 250 -7.79 32.63 -18.72
CA LYS A 250 -8.34 33.61 -19.65
C LYS A 250 -7.98 35.03 -19.20
N THR A 251 -6.68 35.34 -19.11
CA THR A 251 -6.18 36.68 -18.75
C THR A 251 -5.44 37.27 -19.92
N GLU A 252 -5.44 38.61 -20.06
CA GLU A 252 -4.71 39.32 -21.13
C GLU A 252 -3.21 38.97 -21.19
N GLN A 253 -2.61 38.64 -20.05
CA GLN A 253 -1.18 38.27 -19.95
C GLN A 253 -0.88 36.83 -20.36
N HIS A 254 -1.89 35.95 -20.44
CA HIS A 254 -1.72 34.50 -20.71
C HIS A 254 -2.74 33.99 -21.75
N HIS A 255 -2.96 34.76 -22.81
CA HIS A 255 -3.96 34.46 -23.83
C HIS A 255 -3.77 33.08 -24.49
N ASP A 256 -2.52 32.69 -24.75
CA ASP A 256 -2.13 31.45 -25.43
C ASP A 256 -1.59 30.36 -24.47
N TYR A 257 -1.74 30.58 -23.16
CA TYR A 257 -1.24 29.58 -22.20
C TYR A 257 -2.13 28.35 -22.18
N ARG A 258 -1.53 27.19 -22.42
CA ARG A 258 -2.17 25.88 -22.31
C ARG A 258 -1.24 24.92 -21.58
N GLY A 259 -1.50 24.73 -20.30
CA GLY A 259 -0.72 23.84 -19.43
C GLY A 259 -1.48 22.55 -19.10
N PHE A 260 -0.79 21.43 -19.13
CA PHE A 260 -1.31 20.12 -18.77
C PHE A 260 -0.76 19.72 -17.41
N ALA A 261 -1.59 19.89 -16.38
CA ALA A 261 -1.22 19.64 -15.01
C ALA A 261 -1.54 18.20 -14.59
N GLY A 262 -0.60 17.58 -13.89
CA GLY A 262 -0.75 16.22 -13.36
C GLY A 262 0.39 15.86 -12.42
N LYS A 263 0.30 14.67 -11.86
CA LYS A 263 1.40 14.05 -11.13
C LYS A 263 2.17 13.13 -12.08
N VAL A 264 3.49 13.19 -12.06
CA VAL A 264 4.33 12.23 -12.79
C VAL A 264 4.16 10.87 -12.14
N ASN A 265 3.59 9.92 -12.89
CA ASN A 265 3.29 8.57 -12.43
C ASN A 265 4.56 7.71 -12.38
N SER A 266 5.45 7.90 -13.37
CA SER A 266 6.72 7.17 -13.48
C SER A 266 7.72 7.95 -14.32
N GLY A 267 9.01 7.69 -14.09
CA GLY A 267 10.13 8.22 -14.87
C GLY A 267 10.41 9.70 -14.65
N THR A 268 11.02 10.32 -15.66
CA THR A 268 11.48 11.72 -15.62
C THR A 268 11.23 12.39 -16.95
N PHE A 269 10.68 13.61 -16.96
CA PHE A 269 10.53 14.45 -18.14
C PHE A 269 11.48 15.64 -18.06
N GLN A 270 12.02 16.03 -19.22
CA GLN A 270 12.87 17.21 -19.40
C GLN A 270 12.29 18.11 -20.50
N VAL A 271 12.62 19.39 -20.42
CA VAL A 271 12.30 20.34 -21.50
C VAL A 271 13.02 19.89 -22.77
N GLY A 272 12.27 19.82 -23.90
CA GLY A 272 12.78 19.33 -25.17
C GLY A 272 12.52 17.85 -25.44
N ASP A 273 12.00 17.08 -24.48
CA ASP A 273 11.67 15.66 -24.70
C ASP A 273 10.57 15.52 -25.73
N LYS A 274 10.73 14.53 -26.61
CA LYS A 274 9.66 14.08 -27.51
C LYS A 274 8.67 13.20 -26.77
N ILE A 275 7.39 13.50 -26.93
CA ILE A 275 6.30 12.80 -26.24
C ILE A 275 5.22 12.31 -27.21
N LEU A 276 4.46 11.33 -26.73
CA LEU A 276 3.19 10.89 -27.31
C LEU A 276 2.05 11.20 -26.34
N VAL A 277 0.90 11.51 -26.90
CA VAL A 277 -0.33 11.73 -26.15
C VAL A 277 -1.31 10.60 -26.43
N TYR A 278 -1.66 9.84 -25.39
CA TYR A 278 -2.67 8.80 -25.52
C TYR A 278 -4.04 9.24 -24.98
N PRO A 279 -5.14 8.73 -25.60
CA PRO A 279 -5.23 7.68 -26.61
C PRO A 279 -5.04 8.16 -28.06
N SER A 280 -4.83 9.45 -28.32
CA SER A 280 -4.81 9.99 -29.70
C SER A 280 -3.59 9.54 -30.53
N GLY A 281 -2.50 9.12 -29.91
CA GLY A 281 -1.23 8.77 -30.57
C GLY A 281 -0.48 9.96 -31.19
N ARG A 282 -0.90 11.21 -30.90
CA ARG A 282 -0.25 12.41 -31.44
C ARG A 282 1.08 12.68 -30.73
N SER A 283 2.10 13.02 -31.48
CA SER A 283 3.42 13.40 -30.98
C SER A 283 3.55 14.92 -30.81
N SER A 284 4.36 15.34 -29.86
CA SER A 284 4.80 16.72 -29.65
C SER A 284 6.15 16.75 -28.93
N GLN A 285 6.58 17.96 -28.56
CA GLN A 285 7.78 18.19 -27.76
C GLN A 285 7.43 19.04 -26.56
N ILE A 286 8.09 18.78 -25.43
CA ILE A 286 7.92 19.57 -24.20
C ILE A 286 8.57 20.94 -24.37
N LYS A 287 7.74 21.98 -24.38
CA LYS A 287 8.18 23.38 -24.46
C LYS A 287 8.67 23.91 -23.14
N SER A 288 7.94 23.63 -22.06
CA SER A 288 8.24 24.08 -20.71
C SER A 288 7.66 23.13 -19.69
N ILE A 289 8.31 23.06 -18.52
CA ILE A 289 7.83 22.36 -17.33
C ILE A 289 7.76 23.38 -16.20
N GLU A 290 6.64 23.41 -15.48
CA GLU A 290 6.43 24.33 -14.36
C GLU A 290 6.06 23.58 -13.08
N LYS A 291 6.63 24.03 -11.95
CA LYS A 291 6.23 23.62 -10.59
C LYS A 291 5.83 24.86 -9.80
N TYR A 292 4.60 24.87 -9.29
CA TYR A 292 4.05 26.01 -8.57
C TYR A 292 4.11 27.34 -9.36
N GLY A 293 3.96 27.26 -10.71
CA GLY A 293 4.07 28.41 -11.60
C GLY A 293 5.50 28.89 -11.90
N VAL A 294 6.52 28.16 -11.44
CA VAL A 294 7.92 28.48 -11.69
C VAL A 294 8.47 27.48 -12.74
N PRO A 295 9.09 27.98 -13.85
CA PRO A 295 9.72 27.13 -14.83
C PRO A 295 10.89 26.32 -14.23
N VAL A 296 10.94 25.03 -14.58
CA VAL A 296 12.02 24.11 -14.17
C VAL A 296 12.52 23.32 -15.39
N GLY A 297 13.78 22.87 -15.36
CA GLY A 297 14.34 22.09 -16.47
C GLY A 297 13.84 20.66 -16.55
N LYS A 298 13.44 20.07 -15.41
CA LYS A 298 13.02 18.67 -15.31
C LYS A 298 11.99 18.43 -14.22
N THR A 299 11.26 17.34 -14.34
CA THR A 299 10.34 16.80 -13.32
C THR A 299 10.47 15.27 -13.26
N GLN A 300 10.18 14.69 -12.11
CA GLN A 300 10.37 13.25 -11.86
C GLN A 300 9.16 12.62 -11.15
N GLU A 301 9.17 11.29 -11.09
CA GLU A 301 8.15 10.49 -10.43
C GLU A 301 7.75 11.06 -9.06
N GLY A 302 6.44 11.08 -8.82
CA GLY A 302 5.84 11.58 -7.57
C GLY A 302 5.61 13.09 -7.53
N GLU A 303 6.22 13.87 -8.41
CA GLU A 303 6.09 15.33 -8.42
C GLU A 303 4.83 15.79 -9.16
N SER A 304 4.17 16.81 -8.61
CA SER A 304 3.07 17.52 -9.28
C SER A 304 3.66 18.60 -10.17
N THR A 305 3.30 18.59 -11.45
CA THR A 305 3.89 19.47 -12.45
C THR A 305 2.87 19.89 -13.50
N THR A 306 3.19 20.96 -14.23
CA THR A 306 2.47 21.39 -15.44
C THR A 306 3.41 21.30 -16.61
N ILE A 307 3.02 20.58 -17.66
CA ILE A 307 3.76 20.47 -18.91
C ILE A 307 3.08 21.35 -19.98
N LEU A 308 3.87 22.15 -20.67
CA LEU A 308 3.46 22.90 -21.86
C LEU A 308 4.10 22.25 -23.08
N LEU A 309 3.38 22.18 -24.17
CA LEU A 309 3.82 21.56 -25.43
C LEU A 309 4.06 22.61 -26.49
N GLU A 310 4.92 22.28 -27.48
CA GLU A 310 5.16 23.13 -28.65
C GLU A 310 3.95 23.20 -29.58
N ASP A 311 3.24 22.08 -29.73
CA ASP A 311 2.10 21.97 -30.62
C ASP A 311 0.76 22.10 -29.89
N GLU A 312 -0.24 22.66 -30.57
CA GLU A 312 -1.60 22.70 -30.08
C GLU A 312 -2.29 21.33 -30.30
N ILE A 313 -2.11 20.44 -29.33
CA ILE A 313 -2.77 19.13 -29.32
C ILE A 313 -4.00 19.17 -28.42
N ASP A 314 -5.06 18.52 -28.86
CA ASP A 314 -6.26 18.38 -28.05
C ASP A 314 -6.05 17.30 -26.98
N ILE A 315 -5.86 17.77 -25.75
CA ILE A 315 -5.61 16.95 -24.56
C ILE A 315 -6.65 17.33 -23.51
N SER A 316 -7.24 16.33 -22.90
CA SER A 316 -8.22 16.49 -21.83
C SER A 316 -7.83 15.67 -20.60
N ARG A 317 -8.54 15.90 -19.49
CA ARG A 317 -8.40 15.09 -18.27
C ARG A 317 -8.56 13.60 -18.59
N GLY A 318 -7.66 12.78 -18.08
CA GLY A 318 -7.62 11.33 -18.30
C GLY A 318 -6.70 10.91 -19.46
N ASN A 319 -6.24 11.85 -20.30
CA ASN A 319 -5.20 11.52 -21.27
C ASN A 319 -3.85 11.35 -20.57
N SER A 320 -2.94 10.62 -21.24
CA SER A 320 -1.59 10.39 -20.75
C SER A 320 -0.57 11.02 -21.70
N ILE A 321 0.37 11.79 -21.14
CA ILE A 321 1.59 12.25 -21.81
C ILE A 321 2.67 11.25 -21.44
N VAL A 322 3.34 10.67 -22.45
CA VAL A 322 4.35 9.63 -22.26
C VAL A 322 5.58 9.92 -23.12
N SER A 323 6.73 9.32 -22.78
CA SER A 323 7.91 9.38 -23.67
C SER A 323 7.57 8.84 -25.07
N ALA A 324 8.23 9.36 -26.11
CA ALA A 324 8.02 8.89 -27.48
C ALA A 324 8.39 7.42 -27.66
N GLU A 325 9.43 6.98 -26.97
CA GLU A 325 9.82 5.58 -26.86
C GLU A 325 9.21 5.03 -25.55
N ASN A 326 8.27 4.09 -25.66
CA ASN A 326 7.57 3.49 -24.50
C ASN A 326 7.05 2.09 -24.86
N ASP A 327 6.80 1.27 -23.83
CA ASP A 327 6.25 -0.10 -23.92
C ASP A 327 4.78 -0.15 -23.45
N LEU A 328 4.05 0.97 -23.55
CA LEU A 328 2.67 1.05 -23.12
C LEU A 328 1.73 0.35 -24.11
N GLN A 329 0.74 -0.30 -23.55
CA GLN A 329 -0.31 -0.94 -24.34
C GLN A 329 -1.56 -0.07 -24.40
N VAL A 330 -2.20 -0.07 -25.56
CA VAL A 330 -3.48 0.61 -25.79
C VAL A 330 -4.48 -0.42 -26.29
N SER A 331 -5.51 -0.71 -25.50
CA SER A 331 -6.48 -1.73 -25.90
C SER A 331 -7.86 -1.50 -25.27
N LYS A 332 -8.84 -2.23 -25.84
CA LYS A 332 -10.20 -2.34 -25.28
C LYS A 332 -10.43 -3.65 -24.53
N GLN A 333 -9.50 -4.59 -24.59
CA GLN A 333 -9.61 -5.87 -23.91
C GLN A 333 -8.52 -6.00 -22.89
N LEU A 334 -8.90 -6.31 -21.66
CA LEU A 334 -7.99 -6.49 -20.56
C LEU A 334 -8.17 -7.88 -19.94
N ARG A 335 -7.06 -8.46 -19.51
CA ARG A 335 -7.01 -9.60 -18.61
C ARG A 335 -6.50 -9.13 -17.26
N ALA A 336 -7.22 -9.47 -16.23
CA ALA A 336 -6.88 -9.01 -14.90
C ALA A 336 -7.18 -10.07 -13.85
N GLU A 337 -6.46 -9.99 -12.76
CA GLU A 337 -6.79 -10.65 -11.51
C GLU A 337 -7.59 -9.67 -10.65
N VAL A 338 -8.73 -10.10 -10.13
CA VAL A 338 -9.66 -9.23 -9.38
C VAL A 338 -9.91 -9.82 -8.00
N CYS A 339 -9.86 -8.98 -6.98
CA CYS A 339 -10.43 -9.26 -5.67
C CYS A 339 -11.82 -8.62 -5.63
N TRP A 340 -12.85 -9.44 -5.47
CA TRP A 340 -14.24 -8.99 -5.47
C TRP A 340 -14.65 -8.54 -4.07
N MET A 341 -15.44 -7.45 -3.96
CA MET A 341 -15.69 -6.75 -2.70
C MET A 341 -17.16 -6.41 -2.45
N GLN A 342 -18.08 -6.96 -3.23
CA GLN A 342 -19.54 -6.79 -3.05
C GLN A 342 -20.19 -8.10 -2.62
N ASP A 343 -21.31 -7.99 -1.90
CA ASP A 343 -22.14 -9.15 -1.52
C ASP A 343 -22.83 -9.79 -2.73
N THR A 344 -23.09 -8.97 -3.76
CA THR A 344 -23.63 -9.44 -5.05
C THR A 344 -22.51 -10.03 -5.90
N ASP A 345 -22.71 -11.24 -6.38
CA ASP A 345 -21.72 -11.94 -7.20
C ASP A 345 -21.37 -11.17 -8.48
N LEU A 346 -20.10 -11.18 -8.83
CA LEU A 346 -19.63 -10.81 -10.16
C LEU A 346 -19.98 -11.93 -11.14
N ILE A 347 -20.70 -11.60 -12.20
CA ILE A 347 -21.04 -12.54 -13.26
C ILE A 347 -20.70 -11.99 -14.65
N PRO A 348 -20.44 -12.84 -15.66
CA PRO A 348 -20.25 -12.39 -17.04
C PRO A 348 -21.45 -11.60 -17.56
N GLY A 349 -21.18 -10.58 -18.35
CA GLY A 349 -22.21 -9.71 -18.94
C GLY A 349 -22.53 -8.47 -18.13
N THR A 350 -22.17 -8.41 -16.82
CA THR A 350 -22.38 -7.24 -15.98
C THR A 350 -21.49 -6.07 -16.40
N LYS A 351 -21.95 -4.86 -16.12
CA LYS A 351 -21.27 -3.62 -16.45
C LYS A 351 -20.88 -2.85 -15.19
N TYR A 352 -19.70 -2.25 -15.22
CA TYR A 352 -19.15 -1.41 -14.15
C TYR A 352 -18.43 -0.20 -14.75
N TRP A 353 -18.17 0.82 -13.92
CA TRP A 353 -17.10 1.76 -14.19
C TRP A 353 -15.77 1.11 -13.80
N LEU A 354 -14.79 1.20 -14.69
CA LEU A 354 -13.39 0.95 -14.38
C LEU A 354 -12.71 2.29 -14.22
N GLN A 355 -11.99 2.45 -13.09
CA GLN A 355 -11.12 3.60 -12.88
C GLN A 355 -9.68 3.12 -12.74
N LEU A 356 -8.83 3.52 -13.69
CA LEU A 356 -7.41 3.27 -13.75
C LEU A 356 -6.68 4.61 -13.65
N GLY A 357 -6.07 4.87 -12.49
CA GLY A 357 -5.57 6.21 -12.18
C GLY A 357 -6.69 7.24 -12.30
N ILE A 358 -6.56 8.17 -13.24
CA ILE A 358 -7.60 9.19 -13.53
C ILE A 358 -8.52 8.84 -14.69
N GLN A 359 -8.22 7.80 -15.45
CA GLN A 359 -9.11 7.33 -16.51
C GLN A 359 -10.32 6.62 -15.91
N LYS A 360 -11.53 7.04 -16.27
CA LYS A 360 -12.78 6.40 -15.89
C LYS A 360 -13.57 6.01 -17.12
N VAL A 361 -13.77 4.70 -17.33
CA VAL A 361 -14.43 4.15 -18.54
C VAL A 361 -15.46 3.11 -18.16
N GLN A 362 -16.50 2.97 -18.99
CA GLN A 362 -17.46 1.87 -18.83
C GLN A 362 -16.83 0.56 -19.31
N ILE A 363 -17.11 -0.50 -18.58
CA ILE A 363 -16.68 -1.86 -18.94
C ILE A 363 -17.82 -2.85 -18.89
N LYS A 364 -17.61 -3.96 -19.59
CA LYS A 364 -18.43 -5.16 -19.48
C LYS A 364 -17.52 -6.35 -19.15
N ILE A 365 -17.90 -7.15 -18.18
CA ILE A 365 -17.23 -8.41 -17.88
C ILE A 365 -17.51 -9.38 -19.05
N LYS A 366 -16.47 -9.84 -19.71
CA LYS A 366 -16.57 -10.78 -20.83
C LYS A 366 -16.68 -12.21 -20.33
N SER A 367 -15.77 -12.59 -19.44
CA SER A 367 -15.70 -13.94 -18.86
C SER A 367 -14.97 -13.94 -17.53
N ILE A 368 -15.22 -14.96 -16.74
CA ILE A 368 -14.44 -15.32 -15.56
C ILE A 368 -13.73 -16.61 -15.91
N SER A 369 -12.40 -16.60 -15.80
CA SER A 369 -11.57 -17.75 -16.16
C SER A 369 -11.54 -18.79 -15.05
N HIS A 370 -11.35 -18.33 -13.82
CA HIS A 370 -11.31 -19.17 -12.62
C HIS A 370 -11.38 -18.32 -11.34
N ARG A 371 -11.74 -18.95 -10.24
CA ARG A 371 -11.50 -18.47 -8.89
C ARG A 371 -10.23 -19.13 -8.37
N LEU A 372 -9.51 -18.44 -7.49
CA LEU A 372 -8.33 -18.97 -6.83
C LEU A 372 -8.70 -19.59 -5.48
N GLU A 373 -8.39 -20.86 -5.28
CA GLU A 373 -8.43 -21.49 -3.97
C GLU A 373 -7.17 -21.09 -3.16
N LEU A 374 -7.37 -20.41 -2.02
CA LEU A 374 -6.25 -19.82 -1.27
C LEU A 374 -5.42 -20.82 -0.47
N GLU A 375 -5.95 -22.02 -0.19
CA GLU A 375 -5.24 -23.04 0.57
C GLU A 375 -4.10 -23.64 -0.23
N ASN A 376 -4.38 -24.04 -1.46
CA ASN A 376 -3.46 -24.75 -2.34
C ASN A 376 -3.02 -23.91 -3.56
N LEU A 377 -3.56 -22.69 -3.73
CA LEU A 377 -3.30 -21.76 -4.83
C LEU A 377 -3.68 -22.31 -6.20
N GLN A 378 -4.63 -23.23 -6.25
CA GLN A 378 -5.09 -23.83 -7.49
C GLN A 378 -6.25 -23.03 -8.11
N PRO A 379 -6.26 -22.89 -9.44
CA PRO A 379 -7.37 -22.28 -10.14
C PRO A 379 -8.58 -23.24 -10.17
N GLU A 380 -9.70 -22.79 -9.65
CA GLU A 380 -10.97 -23.52 -9.69
C GLU A 380 -11.90 -22.91 -10.76
N PRO A 381 -12.45 -23.72 -11.67
CA PRO A 381 -13.46 -23.25 -12.62
C PRO A 381 -14.67 -22.69 -11.88
N THR A 382 -15.11 -21.50 -12.26
CA THR A 382 -16.31 -20.87 -11.68
C THR A 382 -17.03 -20.01 -12.71
N SER A 383 -18.33 -19.81 -12.50
CA SER A 383 -19.16 -18.90 -13.30
C SER A 383 -19.37 -17.54 -12.65
N SER A 384 -19.00 -17.38 -11.37
CA SER A 384 -19.14 -16.14 -10.61
C SER A 384 -18.01 -15.97 -9.60
N LEU A 385 -17.82 -14.72 -9.10
CA LEU A 385 -16.98 -14.43 -7.94
C LEU A 385 -17.85 -13.80 -6.87
N GLY A 386 -17.89 -14.43 -5.69
CA GLY A 386 -18.53 -13.92 -4.50
C GLY A 386 -17.66 -12.98 -3.67
N LEU A 387 -18.19 -12.45 -2.58
CA LEU A 387 -17.49 -11.55 -1.67
C LEU A 387 -16.14 -12.14 -1.21
N ASN A 388 -15.08 -11.36 -1.36
CA ASN A 388 -13.69 -11.70 -1.03
C ASN A 388 -13.07 -12.82 -1.88
N ASP A 389 -13.74 -13.26 -2.94
CA ASP A 389 -13.13 -14.14 -3.92
C ASP A 389 -12.06 -13.39 -4.72
N ILE A 390 -11.00 -14.13 -5.04
CA ILE A 390 -9.95 -13.69 -5.96
C ILE A 390 -10.03 -14.55 -7.21
N GLY A 391 -10.07 -13.92 -8.38
CA GLY A 391 -10.20 -14.66 -9.63
C GLY A 391 -9.68 -13.91 -10.84
N ALA A 392 -9.48 -14.64 -11.92
CA ALA A 392 -9.04 -14.09 -13.20
C ALA A 392 -10.24 -13.82 -14.10
N ILE A 393 -10.27 -12.61 -14.65
CA ILE A 393 -11.35 -12.14 -15.53
C ILE A 393 -10.83 -11.59 -16.86
N GLU A 394 -11.67 -11.63 -17.87
CA GLU A 394 -11.53 -10.82 -19.08
C GLU A 394 -12.62 -9.76 -19.10
N LEU A 395 -12.24 -8.53 -19.44
CA LEU A 395 -13.18 -7.41 -19.56
C LEU A 395 -12.97 -6.63 -20.86
N ILE A 396 -14.03 -5.94 -21.28
CA ILE A 396 -14.03 -5.08 -22.47
C ILE A 396 -14.40 -3.67 -22.03
N THR A 397 -13.57 -2.70 -22.41
CA THR A 397 -13.78 -1.27 -22.18
C THR A 397 -14.56 -0.62 -23.33
N ALA A 398 -15.37 0.39 -23.04
CA ALA A 398 -16.11 1.14 -24.04
C ALA A 398 -15.19 1.93 -25.00
N GLN A 399 -14.04 2.36 -24.52
CA GLN A 399 -13.02 3.07 -25.30
C GLN A 399 -11.63 2.49 -25.01
N GLU A 400 -10.67 2.75 -25.86
CA GLU A 400 -9.28 2.37 -25.61
C GLU A 400 -8.74 3.02 -24.36
N ILE A 401 -7.97 2.26 -23.60
CA ILE A 401 -7.24 2.75 -22.41
C ILE A 401 -5.77 2.41 -22.52
N VAL A 402 -4.97 3.28 -21.94
CA VAL A 402 -3.52 3.08 -21.80
C VAL A 402 -3.26 2.28 -20.54
N HIS A 403 -2.52 1.21 -20.66
CA HIS A 403 -2.22 0.33 -19.53
C HIS A 403 -0.87 -0.38 -19.67
N GLN A 404 -0.42 -0.93 -18.58
CA GLN A 404 0.68 -1.91 -18.53
C GLN A 404 0.35 -3.02 -17.54
N PRO A 405 1.01 -4.18 -17.62
CA PRO A 405 0.95 -5.17 -16.54
C PRO A 405 1.35 -4.55 -15.20
N PHE A 406 0.62 -4.90 -14.15
CA PHE A 406 0.80 -4.29 -12.82
C PHE A 406 2.23 -4.42 -12.28
N HIS A 407 2.91 -5.54 -12.56
CA HIS A 407 4.29 -5.75 -12.13
C HIS A 407 5.30 -4.80 -12.79
N LYS A 408 4.97 -4.27 -13.99
CA LYS A 408 5.79 -3.25 -14.68
C LYS A 408 5.44 -1.83 -14.21
N ASN A 409 4.16 -1.51 -14.09
CA ASN A 409 3.72 -0.18 -13.70
C ASN A 409 2.48 -0.24 -12.81
N LYS A 410 2.65 0.01 -11.50
CA LYS A 410 1.55 -0.01 -10.53
C LYS A 410 0.44 1.00 -10.87
N GLY A 411 0.81 2.20 -11.34
CA GLY A 411 -0.13 3.28 -11.64
C GLY A 411 -0.98 3.06 -12.89
N LEU A 412 -0.48 2.25 -13.85
CA LEU A 412 -1.18 1.90 -15.09
C LEU A 412 -1.64 0.44 -15.14
N GLY A 413 -1.37 -0.32 -14.08
CA GLY A 413 -1.72 -1.73 -14.01
C GLY A 413 -2.77 -2.07 -12.96
N ALA A 414 -3.09 -1.16 -12.03
CA ALA A 414 -4.13 -1.36 -11.03
C ALA A 414 -5.36 -0.50 -11.32
N PHE A 415 -6.54 -1.07 -11.14
CA PHE A 415 -7.81 -0.38 -11.31
C PHE A 415 -8.83 -0.77 -10.25
N ILE A 416 -9.84 0.07 -10.05
CA ILE A 416 -11.03 -0.27 -9.29
C ILE A 416 -12.24 -0.43 -10.21
N LEU A 417 -13.11 -1.37 -9.85
CA LEU A 417 -14.44 -1.50 -10.40
C LEU A 417 -15.44 -0.78 -9.50
N ILE A 418 -16.27 0.06 -10.09
CA ILE A 418 -17.25 0.89 -9.37
C ILE A 418 -18.64 0.52 -9.88
N ASP A 419 -19.52 0.21 -8.97
CA ASP A 419 -20.92 -0.07 -9.27
C ASP A 419 -21.66 1.16 -9.80
N PHE A 420 -22.47 1.00 -10.84
CA PHE A 420 -23.17 2.11 -11.50
C PHE A 420 -24.25 2.75 -10.62
N LEU A 421 -24.89 1.97 -9.77
CA LEU A 421 -26.05 2.42 -9.00
C LEU A 421 -25.65 3.03 -7.68
N THR A 422 -24.74 2.35 -6.98
CA THR A 422 -24.35 2.73 -5.62
C THR A 422 -23.12 3.64 -5.57
N ASN A 423 -22.34 3.71 -6.65
CA ASN A 423 -21.00 4.32 -6.72
C ASN A 423 -19.99 3.72 -5.71
N ASN A 424 -20.31 2.56 -5.15
CA ASN A 424 -19.39 1.85 -4.25
C ASN A 424 -18.30 1.14 -5.06
N THR A 425 -17.13 0.99 -4.48
CA THR A 425 -16.10 0.11 -5.02
C THR A 425 -16.58 -1.33 -4.96
N ALA A 426 -16.70 -1.97 -6.12
CA ALA A 426 -17.17 -3.34 -6.27
C ALA A 426 -16.03 -4.36 -6.27
N GLY A 427 -14.85 -3.94 -6.71
CA GLY A 427 -13.65 -4.78 -6.71
C GLY A 427 -12.40 -3.99 -7.06
N VAL A 428 -11.25 -4.59 -6.80
CA VAL A 428 -9.95 -4.08 -7.24
C VAL A 428 -9.33 -5.09 -8.21
N GLY A 429 -8.72 -4.59 -9.28
CA GLY A 429 -8.12 -5.43 -10.32
C GLY A 429 -6.68 -5.05 -10.64
N PHE A 430 -5.92 -6.05 -11.07
CA PHE A 430 -4.51 -5.96 -11.43
C PHE A 430 -4.33 -6.55 -12.82
N ILE A 431 -3.89 -5.74 -13.77
CA ILE A 431 -3.69 -6.13 -15.17
C ILE A 431 -2.48 -7.08 -15.27
N ARG A 432 -2.67 -8.16 -16.00
CA ARG A 432 -1.64 -9.20 -16.23
C ARG A 432 -0.86 -8.96 -17.51
#